data_360fb61d6caf32041ede54ec20979d3c
#
_entry.id   360fb61d6caf32041ede54ec20979d3c
#
_cell.length_a   1.000
_cell.length_b   1.000
_cell.length_c   1.000
_cell.angle_alpha   90.00
_cell.angle_beta   90.00
_cell.angle_gamma   90.00
#
_symmetry.space_group_name_H-M   'P 1'
#
loop_
_entity.id
_entity.type
_entity.pdbx_description
1 polymer ?
#
loop_
_entity_poly.entity_id
_entity_poly.type
_entity_poly.pdbx_seq_one_letter_code
_entity_poly.pdbx_strand_id
1 'polypeptide(L)'
;MPRELLRALTAAWIVLVVLGGVACSPSQPPPAGSPSPPAGGAPATSPPAPVLAVKIDNVPDARPPVGIGAANLVYVEPVEGGYSRLLAIFAGQLPPLVGPVRSARETDAELLPQFGHPTLAYSGAAPELLPVIDAAPLTDASDANQPAAYSRDEARPVPHNLFLDPAELPPGANWPPRNRPVTGPTPAGGTPTEHYEVSFPAATTEFYWSPQEQRWQVSMDGEPYAAVDSGRLSTSTVVIQRVRVRDSAIRDAAGNPSPIAETIGSGPVVVLRDGRAFDGTWSRPAPDAAATYTGPSGEPLPVGPGQVWTVLAP
;
A
#
# COMPACT_ATOMS: atom_id res chain seq x y z
N MET A 1 35.12 -13.27 57.67
CA MET A 1 35.70 -14.37 58.47
C MET A 1 35.15 -15.66 57.93
N PRO A 2 35.99 -16.64 57.89
CA PRO A 2 36.39 -17.32 56.65
C PRO A 2 36.07 -18.82 56.65
N ARG A 3 36.40 -19.50 55.61
CA ARG A 3 37.12 -20.80 55.51
C ARG A 3 36.50 -21.67 54.46
N GLU A 4 37.23 -21.87 53.35
CA GLU A 4 38.33 -22.80 53.12
C GLU A 4 37.97 -24.27 53.15
N LEU A 5 38.39 -24.92 52.13
CA LEU A 5 39.15 -26.16 51.94
C LEU A 5 38.43 -27.18 51.05
N LEU A 6 38.95 -27.75 50.06
CA LEU A 6 40.27 -28.21 49.55
C LEU A 6 40.13 -29.69 49.15
N ARG A 7 40.66 -30.07 47.96
CA ARG A 7 41.24 -31.35 47.50
C ARG A 7 40.30 -32.51 47.17
N ALA A 8 40.51 -33.34 46.18
CA ALA A 8 41.77 -33.95 45.73
C ALA A 8 41.65 -34.59 44.35
N LEU A 9 42.77 -34.65 43.69
CA LEU A 9 43.20 -35.43 42.54
C LEU A 9 43.01 -36.95 42.71
N THR A 10 42.68 -37.69 41.59
CA THR A 10 43.28 -39.00 41.34
C THR A 10 43.47 -39.24 39.82
N ALA A 11 44.70 -39.48 39.45
CA ALA A 11 45.15 -39.95 38.16
C ALA A 11 45.05 -41.49 38.13
N ALA A 12 44.69 -42.06 37.01
CA ALA A 12 44.92 -43.48 36.74
C ALA A 12 45.35 -43.68 35.28
N TRP A 13 46.55 -44.20 35.16
CA TRP A 13 47.19 -44.72 33.97
C TRP A 13 46.68 -46.10 33.63
N ILE A 14 46.41 -46.43 32.36
CA ILE A 14 46.47 -47.81 31.84
C ILE A 14 46.81 -47.80 30.34
N VAL A 15 47.97 -48.25 30.07
CA VAL A 15 48.55 -49.25 29.15
C VAL A 15 48.00 -49.35 27.71
N LEU A 16 48.96 -49.11 26.85
CA LEU A 16 49.00 -49.33 25.40
C LEU A 16 49.02 -50.84 25.06
N VAL A 17 48.13 -51.30 24.16
CA VAL A 17 48.32 -52.57 23.43
C VAL A 17 48.22 -52.27 21.94
N VAL A 18 49.34 -52.45 21.24
CA VAL A 18 49.44 -52.42 19.78
C VAL A 18 49.13 -53.78 19.23
N LEU A 19 48.11 -53.92 18.42
CA LEU A 19 47.90 -55.09 17.55
C LEU A 19 47.73 -54.57 16.13
N GLY A 20 48.67 -54.92 15.27
CA GLY A 20 48.64 -54.62 13.86
C GLY A 20 47.52 -55.37 13.11
N GLY A 21 46.76 -54.67 12.38
CA GLY A 21 45.78 -55.24 11.45
C GLY A 21 45.94 -54.58 10.08
N VAL A 22 46.17 -55.41 9.07
CA VAL A 22 46.30 -55.03 7.67
C VAL A 22 44.99 -54.43 7.20
N ALA A 23 44.97 -53.15 6.85
CA ALA A 23 43.79 -52.47 6.33
C ALA A 23 43.73 -52.60 4.80
N CYS A 24 42.69 -53.26 4.30
CA CYS A 24 42.22 -53.08 2.95
C CYS A 24 41.44 -51.78 2.89
N SER A 25 41.94 -50.81 2.13
CA SER A 25 41.24 -49.54 1.86
C SER A 25 40.07 -49.78 0.91
N PRO A 26 38.84 -49.45 1.26
CA PRO A 26 37.77 -49.29 0.28
C PRO A 26 37.93 -47.97 -0.46
N SER A 27 37.85 -48.01 -1.81
CA SER A 27 37.85 -46.86 -2.68
C SER A 27 36.69 -45.93 -2.32
N GLN A 28 37.02 -44.72 -1.96
CA GLN A 28 36.01 -43.65 -1.74
C GLN A 28 35.33 -43.30 -3.07
N PRO A 29 33.99 -43.22 -3.12
CA PRO A 29 33.31 -42.65 -4.27
C PRO A 29 33.64 -41.12 -4.38
N PRO A 30 33.60 -40.56 -5.61
CA PRO A 30 33.89 -39.14 -5.78
C PRO A 30 32.90 -38.26 -4.99
N PRO A 31 33.32 -37.07 -4.50
CA PRO A 31 32.43 -36.22 -3.75
C PRO A 31 31.22 -35.83 -4.59
N ALA A 32 30.03 -36.05 -4.05
CA ALA A 32 28.79 -35.57 -4.64
C ALA A 32 28.89 -34.06 -4.85
N GLY A 33 28.70 -33.61 -6.08
CA GLY A 33 28.70 -32.20 -6.43
C GLY A 33 27.76 -31.45 -5.50
N SER A 34 28.22 -30.32 -4.98
CA SER A 34 27.38 -29.40 -4.21
C SER A 34 26.14 -29.06 -5.03
N PRO A 35 24.94 -29.08 -4.43
CA PRO A 35 23.74 -28.65 -5.13
C PRO A 35 23.93 -27.18 -5.56
N SER A 36 23.83 -26.92 -6.86
CA SER A 36 23.74 -25.57 -7.39
C SER A 36 22.58 -24.86 -6.68
N PRO A 37 22.73 -23.58 -6.29
CA PRO A 37 21.61 -22.83 -5.76
C PRO A 37 20.47 -22.85 -6.78
N PRO A 38 19.20 -22.96 -6.34
CA PRO A 38 18.08 -22.94 -7.25
C PRO A 38 18.15 -21.65 -8.07
N ALA A 39 18.07 -21.79 -9.41
CA ALA A 39 17.95 -20.65 -10.32
C ALA A 39 16.83 -19.75 -9.80
N GLY A 40 17.14 -18.48 -9.61
CA GLY A 40 16.20 -17.51 -9.09
C GLY A 40 14.87 -17.60 -9.83
N GLY A 41 13.84 -18.06 -9.13
CA GLY A 41 12.49 -18.10 -9.64
C GLY A 41 12.11 -16.71 -10.10
N ALA A 42 11.57 -16.58 -11.31
CA ALA A 42 10.93 -15.35 -11.73
C ALA A 42 9.95 -14.90 -10.62
N PRO A 43 9.85 -13.59 -10.35
CA PRO A 43 8.94 -13.12 -9.32
C PRO A 43 7.56 -13.70 -9.59
N ALA A 44 6.97 -14.34 -8.58
CA ALA A 44 5.64 -14.92 -8.68
C ALA A 44 4.67 -13.78 -9.03
N THR A 45 4.26 -13.71 -10.29
CA THR A 45 3.20 -12.79 -10.71
C THR A 45 1.94 -13.29 -10.05
N SER A 46 1.41 -12.51 -9.09
CA SER A 46 0.08 -12.80 -8.55
C SER A 46 -0.91 -13.02 -9.70
N PRO A 47 -1.83 -13.98 -9.58
CA PRO A 47 -2.81 -14.23 -10.62
C PRO A 47 -3.57 -12.94 -10.96
N PRO A 48 -4.07 -12.81 -12.19
CA PRO A 48 -4.93 -11.69 -12.56
C PRO A 48 -6.13 -11.67 -11.61
N ALA A 49 -6.40 -10.52 -11.02
CA ALA A 49 -7.54 -10.35 -10.13
C ALA A 49 -8.35 -9.12 -10.53
N PRO A 50 -9.69 -9.18 -10.44
CA PRO A 50 -10.55 -8.03 -10.66
C PRO A 50 -10.16 -6.89 -9.73
N VAL A 51 -10.28 -5.66 -10.24
CA VAL A 51 -9.97 -4.46 -9.46
C VAL A 51 -11.26 -3.86 -8.92
N LEU A 52 -11.28 -3.68 -7.62
CA LEU A 52 -12.26 -2.87 -6.90
C LEU A 52 -11.57 -1.63 -6.34
N ALA A 53 -12.12 -0.47 -6.62
CA ALA A 53 -11.76 0.81 -6.03
C ALA A 53 -12.87 1.24 -5.06
N VAL A 54 -12.54 1.61 -3.84
CA VAL A 54 -13.51 2.06 -2.84
C VAL A 54 -13.12 3.44 -2.34
N LYS A 55 -14.05 4.39 -2.44
CA LYS A 55 -13.86 5.74 -1.87
C LYS A 55 -14.19 5.71 -0.39
N ILE A 56 -13.18 5.98 0.45
CA ILE A 56 -13.25 5.89 1.91
C ILE A 56 -13.15 7.29 2.52
N ASP A 57 -14.02 7.56 3.47
CA ASP A 57 -14.00 8.80 4.26
C ASP A 57 -12.79 8.83 5.21
N ASN A 58 -12.23 10.02 5.42
CA ASN A 58 -11.02 10.17 6.23
C ASN A 58 -11.07 11.35 7.22
N VAL A 59 -12.21 11.98 7.40
CA VAL A 59 -12.35 12.99 8.46
C VAL A 59 -12.28 12.32 9.84
N PRO A 60 -11.94 13.04 10.92
CA PRO A 60 -11.82 12.45 12.27
C PRO A 60 -13.05 11.62 12.68
N ASP A 61 -14.26 12.10 12.42
CA ASP A 61 -15.51 11.42 12.78
C ASP A 61 -15.76 10.11 12.01
N ALA A 62 -15.06 9.90 10.89
CA ALA A 62 -15.12 8.69 10.08
C ALA A 62 -14.16 7.59 10.58
N ARG A 63 -13.23 7.92 11.45
CA ARG A 63 -12.19 6.98 11.94
C ARG A 63 -12.66 6.19 13.17
N PRO A 64 -12.19 4.96 13.32
CA PRO A 64 -11.30 4.18 12.48
C PRO A 64 -12.02 3.54 11.26
N PRO A 65 -11.33 3.40 10.10
CA PRO A 65 -11.88 2.69 8.93
C PRO A 65 -11.91 1.17 9.15
N VAL A 66 -12.57 0.47 8.22
CA VAL A 66 -12.62 -1.00 8.15
C VAL A 66 -12.13 -1.45 6.78
N GLY A 67 -11.41 -2.56 6.69
CA GLY A 67 -11.03 -3.25 5.46
C GLY A 67 -9.86 -2.66 4.68
N ILE A 68 -9.43 -1.45 5.00
CA ILE A 68 -8.37 -0.75 4.24
C ILE A 68 -7.01 -1.45 4.33
N GLY A 69 -6.76 -2.21 5.40
CA GLY A 69 -5.51 -2.97 5.57
C GLY A 69 -5.29 -4.04 4.50
N ALA A 70 -6.36 -4.51 3.83
CA ALA A 70 -6.30 -5.48 2.75
C ALA A 70 -6.06 -4.86 1.35
N ALA A 71 -6.10 -3.53 1.21
CA ALA A 71 -5.90 -2.86 -0.06
C ALA A 71 -4.48 -3.06 -0.60
N ASN A 72 -4.35 -3.18 -1.92
CA ASN A 72 -3.04 -3.21 -2.60
C ASN A 72 -2.42 -1.83 -2.70
N LEU A 73 -3.24 -0.81 -3.02
CA LEU A 73 -2.84 0.60 -3.05
C LEU A 73 -3.85 1.42 -2.26
N VAL A 74 -3.37 2.50 -1.62
CA VAL A 74 -4.21 3.52 -1.00
C VAL A 74 -3.75 4.88 -1.49
N TYR A 75 -4.64 5.59 -2.17
CA TYR A 75 -4.40 6.99 -2.52
C TYR A 75 -4.97 7.90 -1.43
N VAL A 76 -4.20 8.93 -1.06
CA VAL A 76 -4.66 10.03 -0.23
C VAL A 76 -4.89 11.23 -1.15
N GLU A 77 -6.10 11.68 -1.27
CA GLU A 77 -6.52 12.68 -2.24
C GLU A 77 -7.08 13.93 -1.55
N PRO A 78 -6.73 15.15 -2.01
CA PRO A 78 -7.34 16.36 -1.53
C PRO A 78 -8.83 16.41 -1.87
N VAL A 79 -9.64 16.90 -0.93
CA VAL A 79 -11.07 17.14 -1.12
C VAL A 79 -11.46 18.53 -0.58
N GLU A 80 -12.73 18.87 -0.68
CA GLU A 80 -13.27 20.15 -0.22
C GLU A 80 -12.95 20.41 1.25
N GLY A 81 -12.88 21.67 1.62
CA GLY A 81 -12.59 22.09 2.98
C GLY A 81 -11.13 21.88 3.41
N GLY A 82 -10.26 21.48 2.47
CA GLY A 82 -8.85 21.21 2.77
C GLY A 82 -8.59 19.87 3.46
N TYR A 83 -9.60 19.02 3.52
CA TYR A 83 -9.47 17.64 4.02
C TYR A 83 -8.88 16.70 2.98
N SER A 84 -8.70 15.44 3.36
CA SER A 84 -8.36 14.34 2.44
C SER A 84 -9.38 13.23 2.51
N ARG A 85 -9.51 12.47 1.39
CA ARG A 85 -10.19 11.19 1.32
C ARG A 85 -9.25 10.12 0.84
N LEU A 86 -9.62 8.87 1.09
CA LEU A 86 -8.83 7.75 0.62
C LEU A 86 -9.55 7.06 -0.54
N LEU A 87 -8.77 6.63 -1.53
CA LEU A 87 -9.22 5.72 -2.57
C LEU A 87 -8.42 4.43 -2.40
N ALA A 88 -9.10 3.38 -1.90
CA ALA A 88 -8.48 2.08 -1.66
C ALA A 88 -8.69 1.17 -2.87
N ILE A 89 -7.60 0.60 -3.39
CA ILE A 89 -7.59 -0.29 -4.56
C ILE A 89 -7.32 -1.71 -4.09
N PHE A 90 -8.27 -2.59 -4.37
CA PHE A 90 -8.18 -4.01 -4.08
C PHE A 90 -8.04 -4.79 -5.39
N ALA A 91 -7.04 -5.65 -5.46
CA ALA A 91 -6.78 -6.52 -6.62
C ALA A 91 -6.29 -7.88 -6.13
N GLY A 92 -7.18 -8.65 -5.51
CA GLY A 92 -6.87 -9.94 -4.89
C GLY A 92 -7.95 -10.36 -3.91
N GLN A 93 -7.54 -10.70 -2.70
CA GLN A 93 -8.48 -11.05 -1.64
C GLN A 93 -9.20 -9.80 -1.15
N LEU A 94 -10.54 -9.83 -1.18
CA LEU A 94 -11.39 -8.77 -0.67
C LEU A 94 -11.65 -8.99 0.84
N PRO A 95 -11.66 -7.94 1.66
CA PRO A 95 -12.12 -8.05 3.05
C PRO A 95 -13.66 -8.20 3.10
N PRO A 96 -14.22 -8.70 4.18
CA PRO A 96 -15.67 -8.88 4.29
C PRO A 96 -16.45 -7.57 4.39
N LEU A 97 -15.81 -6.48 4.78
CA LEU A 97 -16.43 -5.18 4.95
C LEU A 97 -15.43 -4.07 4.67
N VAL A 98 -15.86 -2.99 4.01
CA VAL A 98 -15.03 -1.81 3.71
C VAL A 98 -15.79 -0.52 4.04
N GLY A 99 -15.12 0.43 4.65
CA GLY A 99 -15.69 1.75 4.85
C GLY A 99 -15.07 2.54 6.01
N PRO A 100 -15.67 3.68 6.37
CA PRO A 100 -16.92 4.25 5.84
C PRO A 100 -16.77 4.72 4.38
N VAL A 101 -17.74 4.37 3.54
CA VAL A 101 -17.74 4.75 2.12
C VAL A 101 -18.20 6.19 1.95
N ARG A 102 -17.59 6.90 1.00
CA ARG A 102 -17.86 8.34 0.79
C ARG A 102 -17.93 8.69 -0.69
N SER A 103 -18.29 9.96 -0.96
CA SER A 103 -18.57 10.46 -2.31
C SER A 103 -17.33 10.46 -3.22
N ALA A 104 -17.54 10.08 -4.48
CA ALA A 104 -16.56 10.18 -5.55
C ALA A 104 -16.23 11.64 -5.90
N ARG A 105 -15.07 11.83 -6.55
CA ARG A 105 -14.59 13.11 -7.06
C ARG A 105 -14.08 12.97 -8.50
N GLU A 106 -13.90 14.09 -9.21
CA GLU A 106 -13.35 14.09 -10.58
C GLU A 106 -11.99 13.41 -10.68
N THR A 107 -11.16 13.56 -9.64
CA THR A 107 -9.86 12.86 -9.53
C THR A 107 -10.01 11.35 -9.69
N ASP A 108 -11.07 10.74 -9.14
CA ASP A 108 -11.30 9.29 -9.25
C ASP A 108 -11.49 8.87 -10.71
N ALA A 109 -12.31 9.61 -11.47
CA ALA A 109 -12.57 9.33 -12.88
C ALA A 109 -11.32 9.48 -13.76
N GLU A 110 -10.43 10.41 -13.44
CA GLU A 110 -9.14 10.57 -14.13
C GLU A 110 -8.14 9.48 -13.73
N LEU A 111 -8.11 9.10 -12.45
CA LEU A 111 -7.11 8.19 -11.90
C LEU A 111 -7.37 6.72 -12.27
N LEU A 112 -8.63 6.29 -12.25
CA LEU A 112 -9.02 4.88 -12.33
C LEU A 112 -8.77 4.18 -13.66
N PRO A 113 -8.76 4.83 -14.85
CA PRO A 113 -8.48 4.15 -16.12
C PRO A 113 -7.14 3.41 -16.19
N GLN A 114 -6.15 3.78 -15.37
CA GLN A 114 -4.88 3.03 -15.27
C GLN A 114 -5.06 1.59 -14.77
N PHE A 115 -6.17 1.29 -14.11
CA PHE A 115 -6.50 -0.06 -13.63
C PHE A 115 -7.30 -0.87 -14.67
N GLY A 116 -7.49 -0.34 -15.88
CA GLY A 116 -8.29 -0.94 -16.93
C GLY A 116 -9.76 -0.53 -16.84
N HIS A 117 -10.63 -1.41 -16.40
CA HIS A 117 -12.07 -1.14 -16.17
C HIS A 117 -12.45 -1.63 -14.76
N PRO A 118 -12.01 -0.92 -13.71
CA PRO A 118 -12.28 -1.33 -12.33
C PRO A 118 -13.74 -1.10 -11.96
N THR A 119 -14.20 -1.76 -10.90
CA THR A 119 -15.44 -1.37 -10.22
C THR A 119 -15.12 -0.23 -9.26
N LEU A 120 -15.88 0.86 -9.31
CA LEU A 120 -15.81 1.98 -8.37
C LEU A 120 -16.99 1.94 -7.40
N ALA A 121 -16.71 1.70 -6.13
CA ALA A 121 -17.67 1.78 -5.04
C ALA A 121 -17.56 3.12 -4.30
N TYR A 122 -18.66 3.83 -4.18
CA TYR A 122 -18.73 5.14 -3.55
C TYR A 122 -20.14 5.45 -3.04
N SER A 123 -20.29 6.49 -2.22
CA SER A 123 -21.57 6.94 -1.69
C SER A 123 -21.87 8.35 -2.17
N GLY A 124 -22.62 8.42 -3.25
CA GLY A 124 -23.05 9.68 -3.88
C GLY A 124 -21.93 10.44 -4.61
N ALA A 125 -22.37 11.38 -5.41
CA ALA A 125 -21.52 12.34 -6.11
C ALA A 125 -22.34 13.61 -6.36
N ALA A 126 -21.68 14.72 -6.69
CA ALA A 126 -22.39 15.89 -7.22
C ALA A 126 -23.10 15.50 -8.52
N PRO A 127 -24.33 15.99 -8.80
CA PRO A 127 -25.05 15.62 -10.02
C PRO A 127 -24.24 15.88 -11.30
N GLU A 128 -23.45 16.92 -11.33
CA GLU A 128 -22.59 17.30 -12.45
C GLU A 128 -21.43 16.31 -12.69
N LEU A 129 -21.06 15.53 -11.67
CA LEU A 129 -20.00 14.52 -11.77
C LEU A 129 -20.53 13.19 -12.34
N LEU A 130 -21.81 12.88 -12.19
CA LEU A 130 -22.38 11.60 -12.65
C LEU A 130 -22.11 11.33 -14.14
N PRO A 131 -22.31 12.29 -15.09
CA PRO A 131 -21.97 12.06 -16.49
C PRO A 131 -20.46 11.81 -16.73
N VAL A 132 -19.57 12.35 -15.88
CA VAL A 132 -18.12 12.11 -15.98
C VAL A 132 -17.79 10.69 -15.54
N ILE A 133 -18.42 10.20 -14.47
CA ILE A 133 -18.28 8.82 -14.00
C ILE A 133 -18.84 7.85 -15.06
N ASP A 134 -20.00 8.12 -15.60
CA ASP A 134 -20.64 7.29 -16.64
C ASP A 134 -19.80 7.19 -17.93
N ALA A 135 -19.06 8.25 -18.27
CA ALA A 135 -18.18 8.27 -19.44
C ALA A 135 -16.82 7.60 -19.20
N ALA A 136 -16.42 7.41 -17.93
CA ALA A 136 -15.15 6.80 -17.59
C ALA A 136 -15.16 5.28 -17.79
N PRO A 137 -14.03 4.64 -18.14
CA PRO A 137 -13.93 3.19 -18.28
C PRO A 137 -13.91 2.50 -16.90
N LEU A 138 -15.05 2.48 -16.23
CA LEU A 138 -15.25 1.85 -14.92
C LEU A 138 -16.68 1.30 -14.81
N THR A 139 -16.90 0.41 -13.84
CA THR A 139 -18.23 -0.06 -13.45
C THR A 139 -18.68 0.78 -12.26
N ASP A 140 -19.76 1.54 -12.43
CA ASP A 140 -20.37 2.31 -11.34
C ASP A 140 -21.08 1.37 -10.38
N ALA A 141 -20.56 1.26 -9.18
CA ALA A 141 -21.10 0.49 -8.08
C ALA A 141 -21.43 1.38 -6.87
N SER A 142 -22.03 2.54 -7.13
CA SER A 142 -22.52 3.43 -6.08
C SER A 142 -23.58 2.77 -5.20
N ASP A 143 -23.80 3.33 -4.02
CA ASP A 143 -24.89 2.93 -3.11
C ASP A 143 -26.28 3.07 -3.75
N ALA A 144 -26.44 3.97 -4.72
CA ALA A 144 -27.66 4.10 -5.51
C ALA A 144 -27.85 2.95 -6.51
N ASN A 145 -26.77 2.49 -7.16
CA ASN A 145 -26.82 1.45 -8.19
C ASN A 145 -26.73 0.02 -7.63
N GLN A 146 -26.12 -0.16 -6.46
CA GLN A 146 -25.92 -1.45 -5.80
C GLN A 146 -26.37 -1.41 -4.32
N PRO A 147 -27.61 -1.00 -4.00
CA PRO A 147 -28.02 -0.74 -2.63
C PRO A 147 -27.92 -1.97 -1.71
N ALA A 148 -28.02 -3.18 -2.25
CA ALA A 148 -27.91 -4.42 -1.48
C ALA A 148 -26.51 -4.64 -0.89
N ALA A 149 -25.46 -4.10 -1.53
CA ALA A 149 -24.08 -4.22 -1.07
C ALA A 149 -23.73 -3.27 0.08
N TYR A 150 -24.62 -2.32 0.39
CA TYR A 150 -24.33 -1.27 1.37
C TYR A 150 -25.20 -1.40 2.61
N SER A 151 -24.60 -1.11 3.77
CA SER A 151 -25.29 -1.09 5.06
C SER A 151 -24.80 0.07 5.90
N ARG A 152 -25.63 0.52 6.85
CA ARG A 152 -25.25 1.57 7.79
C ARG A 152 -24.99 0.99 9.18
N ASP A 153 -23.90 1.43 9.76
CA ASP A 153 -23.61 1.19 11.18
C ASP A 153 -24.25 2.31 12.01
N GLU A 154 -25.34 2.00 12.69
CA GLU A 154 -26.08 2.98 13.49
C GLU A 154 -25.31 3.46 14.74
N ALA A 155 -24.24 2.78 15.14
CA ALA A 155 -23.37 3.21 16.22
C ALA A 155 -22.44 4.36 15.83
N ARG A 156 -22.36 4.71 14.55
CA ARG A 156 -21.52 5.79 14.04
C ARG A 156 -22.36 6.99 13.57
N PRO A 157 -21.80 8.21 13.66
CA PRO A 157 -22.51 9.40 13.23
C PRO A 157 -22.74 9.41 11.70
N VAL A 158 -23.94 9.83 11.27
CA VAL A 158 -24.22 10.14 9.87
C VAL A 158 -23.46 11.41 9.49
N PRO A 159 -22.81 11.47 8.31
CA PRO A 159 -22.83 10.53 7.19
C PRO A 159 -21.66 9.53 7.15
N HIS A 160 -20.91 9.38 8.24
CA HIS A 160 -19.65 8.63 8.35
C HIS A 160 -19.88 7.16 8.75
N ASN A 161 -21.02 6.59 8.34
CA ASN A 161 -21.49 5.30 8.84
C ASN A 161 -21.95 4.32 7.75
N LEU A 162 -21.61 4.57 6.48
CA LEU A 162 -21.97 3.68 5.39
C LEU A 162 -20.83 2.71 5.10
N PHE A 163 -21.13 1.42 5.06
CA PHE A 163 -20.16 0.34 4.82
C PHE A 163 -20.60 -0.51 3.64
N LEU A 164 -19.65 -1.16 3.01
CA LEU A 164 -19.78 -1.96 1.81
C LEU A 164 -19.38 -3.41 2.09
N ASP A 165 -20.21 -4.38 1.65
CA ASP A 165 -19.80 -5.77 1.43
C ASP A 165 -19.28 -5.91 -0.01
N PRO A 166 -17.97 -6.06 -0.22
CA PRO A 166 -17.39 -6.15 -1.56
C PRO A 166 -17.81 -7.39 -2.35
N ALA A 167 -18.26 -8.46 -1.68
CA ALA A 167 -18.66 -9.70 -2.33
C ALA A 167 -19.97 -9.56 -3.11
N GLU A 168 -20.81 -8.58 -2.77
CA GLU A 168 -22.07 -8.27 -3.42
C GLU A 168 -21.93 -7.38 -4.66
N LEU A 169 -20.71 -6.93 -4.99
CA LEU A 169 -20.47 -6.04 -6.12
C LEU A 169 -20.15 -6.78 -7.42
N PRO A 170 -20.55 -6.22 -8.58
CA PRO A 170 -20.08 -6.73 -9.86
C PRO A 170 -18.55 -6.61 -9.95
N PRO A 171 -17.85 -7.67 -10.41
CA PRO A 171 -16.40 -7.63 -10.54
C PRO A 171 -15.98 -6.66 -11.66
N GLY A 172 -14.93 -5.89 -11.40
CA GLY A 172 -14.24 -5.11 -12.43
C GLY A 172 -13.38 -5.96 -13.36
N ALA A 173 -12.71 -5.33 -14.30
CA ALA A 173 -11.67 -6.00 -15.09
C ALA A 173 -10.45 -6.31 -14.24
N ASN A 174 -9.64 -7.26 -14.71
CA ASN A 174 -8.36 -7.56 -14.10
C ASN A 174 -7.38 -6.39 -14.31
N TRP A 175 -6.57 -6.11 -13.28
CA TRP A 175 -5.50 -5.12 -13.39
C TRP A 175 -4.55 -5.46 -14.54
N PRO A 176 -4.41 -4.58 -15.57
CA PRO A 176 -3.52 -4.85 -16.68
C PRO A 176 -2.08 -5.07 -16.19
N PRO A 177 -1.41 -6.16 -16.58
CA PRO A 177 -0.06 -6.45 -16.09
C PRO A 177 0.95 -5.33 -16.33
N ARG A 178 0.84 -4.64 -17.48
CA ARG A 178 1.69 -3.49 -17.84
C ARG A 178 1.52 -2.28 -16.92
N ASN A 179 0.41 -2.21 -16.20
CA ASN A 179 0.07 -1.08 -15.33
C ASN A 179 0.27 -1.40 -13.85
N ARG A 180 0.74 -2.60 -13.51
CA ARG A 180 1.09 -2.91 -12.13
C ARG A 180 2.34 -2.15 -11.72
N PRO A 181 2.44 -1.70 -10.46
CA PRO A 181 3.65 -1.04 -9.99
C PRO A 181 4.89 -1.89 -10.23
N VAL A 182 5.96 -1.27 -10.69
CA VAL A 182 7.25 -1.95 -10.83
C VAL A 182 7.78 -2.25 -9.44
N THR A 183 7.86 -3.54 -9.10
CA THR A 183 8.43 -4.00 -7.83
C THR A 183 9.90 -4.35 -8.01
N GLY A 184 10.70 -4.13 -6.97
CA GLY A 184 12.12 -4.45 -7.03
C GLY A 184 12.83 -4.21 -5.70
N PRO A 185 14.15 -4.46 -5.66
CA PRO A 185 14.97 -4.13 -4.51
C PRO A 185 14.98 -2.63 -4.26
N THR A 186 15.27 -2.25 -3.03
CA THR A 186 15.44 -0.83 -2.67
C THR A 186 16.61 -0.25 -3.45
N PRO A 187 16.45 0.91 -4.09
CA PRO A 187 17.53 1.57 -4.80
C PRO A 187 18.71 1.88 -3.87
N ALA A 188 19.91 1.95 -4.43
CA ALA A 188 21.05 2.44 -3.68
C ALA A 188 20.93 3.94 -3.38
N GLY A 189 21.52 4.40 -2.29
CA GLY A 189 21.49 5.82 -1.91
C GLY A 189 20.23 6.19 -1.12
N GLY A 190 19.58 7.29 -1.49
CA GLY A 190 18.49 7.89 -0.74
C GLY A 190 18.94 8.55 0.58
N THR A 191 18.15 9.43 1.13
CA THR A 191 18.40 10.14 2.39
C THR A 191 17.78 9.36 3.55
N PRO A 192 18.51 9.02 4.63
CA PRO A 192 17.91 8.44 5.83
C PRO A 192 16.78 9.32 6.33
N THR A 193 15.63 8.74 6.55
CA THR A 193 14.39 9.46 6.89
C THR A 193 13.58 8.60 7.85
N GLU A 194 13.27 9.14 9.01
CA GLU A 194 12.47 8.45 10.03
C GLU A 194 11.03 8.94 10.08
N HIS A 195 10.77 10.14 9.56
CA HIS A 195 9.46 10.78 9.53
C HIS A 195 9.27 11.58 8.24
N TYR A 196 8.08 11.51 7.67
CA TYR A 196 7.68 12.33 6.53
C TYR A 196 6.22 12.77 6.70
N GLU A 197 5.96 14.05 6.49
CA GLU A 197 4.65 14.66 6.63
C GLU A 197 4.21 15.29 5.30
N VAL A 198 2.93 15.13 4.98
CA VAL A 198 2.25 15.86 3.91
C VAL A 198 1.07 16.59 4.53
N SER A 199 1.10 17.93 4.43
CA SER A 199 0.04 18.80 4.94
C SER A 199 -0.93 19.18 3.82
N PHE A 200 -2.21 19.08 4.15
CA PHE A 200 -3.33 19.68 3.45
C PHE A 200 -3.84 20.87 4.30
N PRO A 201 -4.66 21.79 3.75
CA PRO A 201 -5.09 22.95 4.52
C PRO A 201 -5.79 22.64 5.87
N ALA A 202 -6.48 21.51 5.98
CA ALA A 202 -7.21 21.08 7.18
C ALA A 202 -6.94 19.62 7.61
N ALA A 203 -5.90 18.98 7.06
CA ALA A 203 -5.54 17.61 7.41
C ALA A 203 -4.03 17.39 7.23
N THR A 204 -3.47 16.42 7.95
CA THR A 204 -2.10 15.94 7.72
C THR A 204 -2.09 14.44 7.53
N THR A 205 -1.13 13.95 6.72
CA THR A 205 -0.82 12.54 6.59
C THR A 205 0.66 12.35 6.87
N GLU A 206 0.97 11.49 7.81
CA GLU A 206 2.32 11.32 8.31
C GLU A 206 2.75 9.87 8.22
N PHE A 207 4.03 9.66 8.01
CA PHE A 207 4.64 8.34 7.90
C PHE A 207 5.86 8.27 8.81
N TYR A 208 5.87 7.30 9.73
CA TYR A 208 6.96 7.07 10.67
C TYR A 208 7.60 5.73 10.38
N TRP A 209 8.92 5.71 10.14
CA TRP A 209 9.64 4.47 9.94
C TRP A 209 9.75 3.67 11.22
N SER A 210 9.33 2.42 11.18
CA SER A 210 9.54 1.44 12.25
C SER A 210 10.65 0.47 11.87
N PRO A 211 11.86 0.60 12.44
CA PRO A 211 12.94 -0.36 12.18
C PRO A 211 12.62 -1.78 12.64
N GLN A 212 11.74 -1.93 13.63
CA GLN A 212 11.31 -3.23 14.16
C GLN A 212 10.39 -3.96 13.19
N GLU A 213 9.45 -3.22 12.57
CA GLU A 213 8.49 -3.77 11.62
C GLU A 213 9.01 -3.74 10.18
N GLN A 214 10.09 -2.99 9.91
CA GLN A 214 10.59 -2.70 8.56
C GLN A 214 9.49 -2.09 7.67
N ARG A 215 8.69 -1.18 8.24
CA ARG A 215 7.52 -0.56 7.59
C ARG A 215 7.33 0.89 8.01
N TRP A 216 6.65 1.62 7.16
CA TRP A 216 6.19 2.98 7.44
C TRP A 216 4.83 2.91 8.13
N GLN A 217 4.76 3.32 9.37
CA GLN A 217 3.52 3.44 10.14
C GLN A 217 2.79 4.71 9.72
N VAL A 218 1.48 4.61 9.51
CA VAL A 218 0.64 5.73 9.05
C VAL A 218 0.06 6.47 10.26
N SER A 219 0.08 7.81 10.21
CA SER A 219 -0.66 8.69 11.12
C SER A 219 -1.47 9.68 10.31
N MET A 220 -2.56 10.14 10.88
CA MET A 220 -3.45 11.15 10.32
C MET A 220 -3.74 12.20 11.38
N ASP A 221 -3.46 13.47 11.08
CA ASP A 221 -3.70 14.60 11.99
C ASP A 221 -3.01 14.43 13.36
N GLY A 222 -1.75 13.93 13.36
CA GLY A 222 -0.94 13.69 14.55
C GLY A 222 -1.26 12.39 15.28
N GLU A 223 -2.34 11.68 14.93
CA GLU A 223 -2.78 10.48 15.63
C GLU A 223 -2.44 9.18 14.86
N PRO A 224 -2.07 8.11 15.55
CA PRO A 224 -1.87 6.80 14.95
C PRO A 224 -3.07 6.34 14.15
N TYR A 225 -2.90 6.06 12.85
CA TYR A 225 -3.98 5.59 12.00
C TYR A 225 -4.12 4.07 12.07
N ALA A 226 -5.28 3.62 12.52
CA ALA A 226 -5.57 2.19 12.69
C ALA A 226 -6.92 1.86 12.05
N ALA A 227 -7.06 0.62 11.56
CA ALA A 227 -8.33 0.07 11.11
C ALA A 227 -8.90 -0.89 12.15
N VAL A 228 -10.23 -1.03 12.19
CA VAL A 228 -10.91 -1.88 13.20
C VAL A 228 -10.47 -3.34 13.09
N ASP A 229 -10.31 -3.82 11.86
CA ASP A 229 -10.05 -5.23 11.53
C ASP A 229 -8.55 -5.59 11.50
N SER A 230 -7.66 -4.62 11.28
CA SER A 230 -6.23 -4.88 11.09
C SER A 230 -5.31 -4.11 12.05
N GLY A 231 -5.87 -3.29 12.94
CA GLY A 231 -5.08 -2.51 13.89
C GLY A 231 -4.27 -1.41 13.24
N ARG A 232 -3.09 -1.09 13.79
CA ARG A 232 -2.19 -0.03 13.29
C ARG A 232 -1.85 -0.26 11.83
N LEU A 233 -2.12 0.74 10.99
CA LEU A 233 -1.81 0.66 9.57
C LEU A 233 -0.33 0.98 9.32
N SER A 234 0.27 0.19 8.46
CA SER A 234 1.64 0.36 8.01
C SER A 234 1.82 -0.11 6.57
N THR A 235 2.81 0.42 5.89
CA THR A 235 3.07 0.15 4.47
C THR A 235 4.54 -0.11 4.19
N SER A 236 4.85 -0.87 3.15
CA SER A 236 6.23 -1.09 2.69
C SER A 236 6.81 0.10 1.92
N THR A 237 5.94 0.85 1.25
CA THR A 237 6.34 1.96 0.39
C THR A 237 5.33 3.08 0.48
N VAL A 238 5.85 4.30 0.57
CA VAL A 238 5.07 5.52 0.42
C VAL A 238 5.56 6.28 -0.80
N VAL A 239 4.63 6.76 -1.61
CA VAL A 239 4.89 7.62 -2.76
C VAL A 239 4.26 8.99 -2.48
N ILE A 240 5.06 10.02 -2.40
CA ILE A 240 4.59 11.40 -2.30
C ILE A 240 4.65 12.00 -3.69
N GLN A 241 3.54 11.94 -4.40
CA GLN A 241 3.41 12.43 -5.76
C GLN A 241 2.97 13.90 -5.73
N ARG A 242 3.88 14.83 -6.02
CA ARG A 242 3.53 16.26 -6.12
C ARG A 242 2.73 16.48 -7.39
N VAL A 243 1.50 16.94 -7.22
CA VAL A 243 0.55 17.17 -8.32
C VAL A 243 0.06 18.61 -8.28
N ARG A 244 -0.33 19.13 -9.44
CA ARG A 244 -1.08 20.38 -9.47
C ARG A 244 -2.51 20.08 -9.02
N VAL A 245 -3.00 20.88 -8.07
CA VAL A 245 -4.38 20.85 -7.63
C VAL A 245 -5.06 22.11 -8.17
N ARG A 246 -6.20 21.96 -8.82
CA ARG A 246 -7.02 23.05 -9.33
C ARG A 246 -8.45 22.92 -8.86
N ASP A 247 -9.16 24.03 -8.79
CA ASP A 247 -10.59 24.04 -8.49
C ASP A 247 -11.40 23.52 -9.68
N SER A 248 -12.38 22.67 -9.40
CA SER A 248 -13.42 22.27 -10.33
C SER A 248 -14.52 23.33 -10.46
N ALA A 249 -15.27 23.26 -11.56
CA ALA A 249 -16.56 23.94 -11.64
C ALA A 249 -17.62 23.31 -10.73
N ILE A 250 -17.43 22.04 -10.36
CA ILE A 250 -18.33 21.29 -9.46
C ILE A 250 -18.07 21.74 -8.02
N ARG A 251 -19.17 21.94 -7.28
CA ARG A 251 -19.13 22.36 -5.89
C ARG A 251 -19.81 21.36 -4.98
N ASP A 252 -19.36 21.30 -3.73
CA ASP A 252 -20.05 20.54 -2.70
C ASP A 252 -21.36 21.24 -2.26
N ALA A 253 -22.13 20.60 -1.38
CA ALA A 253 -23.38 21.14 -0.86
C ALA A 253 -23.20 22.44 -0.06
N ALA A 254 -21.98 22.74 0.41
CA ALA A 254 -21.64 23.98 1.10
C ALA A 254 -21.15 25.08 0.14
N GLY A 255 -21.04 24.79 -1.16
CA GLY A 255 -20.59 25.72 -2.19
C GLY A 255 -19.09 25.80 -2.38
N ASN A 256 -18.30 24.94 -1.73
CA ASN A 256 -16.85 24.88 -1.92
C ASN A 256 -16.53 24.18 -3.25
N PRO A 257 -15.59 24.71 -4.06
CA PRO A 257 -15.15 24.01 -5.26
C PRO A 257 -14.49 22.67 -4.90
N SER A 258 -14.78 21.62 -5.66
CA SER A 258 -14.07 20.33 -5.53
C SER A 258 -12.65 20.50 -6.06
N PRO A 259 -11.61 20.15 -5.32
CA PRO A 259 -10.27 20.14 -5.86
C PRO A 259 -10.07 18.96 -6.80
N ILE A 260 -9.37 19.19 -7.91
CA ILE A 260 -8.94 18.13 -8.84
C ILE A 260 -7.43 18.01 -8.75
N ALA A 261 -6.95 16.85 -8.34
CA ALA A 261 -5.55 16.51 -8.41
C ALA A 261 -5.21 16.01 -9.82
N GLU A 262 -4.37 16.75 -10.55
CA GLU A 262 -3.97 16.38 -11.91
C GLU A 262 -2.97 15.21 -11.87
N THR A 263 -3.43 14.02 -12.22
CA THR A 263 -2.66 12.78 -12.13
C THR A 263 -2.05 12.35 -13.47
N ILE A 264 -2.39 13.03 -14.57
CA ILE A 264 -1.79 12.85 -15.89
C ILE A 264 -0.73 13.91 -16.12
N GLY A 265 0.44 13.49 -16.59
CA GLY A 265 1.60 14.36 -16.81
C GLY A 265 2.83 13.88 -16.09
N SER A 266 3.58 14.80 -15.51
CA SER A 266 4.79 14.49 -14.73
C SER A 266 5.06 15.57 -13.69
N GLY A 267 5.81 15.21 -12.66
CA GLY A 267 6.20 16.15 -11.60
C GLY A 267 7.15 15.51 -10.59
N PRO A 268 7.55 16.25 -9.56
CA PRO A 268 8.41 15.73 -8.51
C PRO A 268 7.72 14.59 -7.73
N VAL A 269 8.51 13.61 -7.30
CA VAL A 269 8.08 12.54 -6.41
C VAL A 269 9.13 12.29 -5.33
N VAL A 270 8.67 11.88 -4.17
CA VAL A 270 9.51 11.27 -3.15
C VAL A 270 8.99 9.85 -2.89
N VAL A 271 9.85 8.86 -3.01
CA VAL A 271 9.54 7.47 -2.67
C VAL A 271 10.19 7.13 -1.35
N LEU A 272 9.39 6.76 -0.34
CA LEU A 272 9.87 6.32 0.96
C LEU A 272 9.94 4.79 0.98
N ARG A 273 11.14 4.26 1.22
CA ARG A 273 11.41 2.83 1.36
C ARG A 273 12.51 2.56 2.37
N ASP A 274 12.34 1.54 3.17
CA ASP A 274 13.35 1.01 4.09
C ASP A 274 14.05 2.11 4.92
N GLY A 275 13.25 3.05 5.48
CA GLY A 275 13.76 4.16 6.30
C GLY A 275 14.53 5.23 5.51
N ARG A 276 14.31 5.33 4.21
CA ARG A 276 14.99 6.29 3.33
C ARG A 276 14.00 6.98 2.40
N ALA A 277 14.31 8.21 2.04
CA ALA A 277 13.60 8.99 1.03
C ALA A 277 14.44 9.06 -0.25
N PHE A 278 13.80 8.81 -1.38
CA PHE A 278 14.38 8.86 -2.73
C PHE A 278 13.64 9.92 -3.53
N ASP A 279 14.31 11.02 -3.84
CA ASP A 279 13.79 12.05 -4.72
C ASP A 279 13.79 11.58 -6.17
N GLY A 280 12.79 12.01 -6.93
CA GLY A 280 12.68 11.64 -8.33
C GLY A 280 11.58 12.39 -9.07
N THR A 281 11.18 11.79 -10.20
CA THR A 281 10.10 12.29 -11.06
C THR A 281 9.06 11.20 -11.27
N TRP A 282 7.79 11.53 -11.07
CA TRP A 282 6.69 10.70 -11.55
C TRP A 282 6.31 11.07 -12.98
N SER A 283 5.83 10.09 -13.75
CA SER A 283 5.30 10.29 -15.09
C SER A 283 4.12 9.37 -15.33
N ARG A 284 3.02 9.94 -15.80
CA ARG A 284 1.81 9.24 -16.27
C ARG A 284 1.34 9.92 -17.55
N PRO A 285 1.73 9.44 -18.75
CA PRO A 285 1.54 10.17 -19.99
C PRO A 285 0.11 10.12 -20.56
N ALA A 286 -0.73 9.19 -20.09
CA ALA A 286 -2.09 9.00 -20.59
C ALA A 286 -3.01 8.44 -19.48
N PRO A 287 -4.34 8.58 -19.61
CA PRO A 287 -5.30 8.09 -18.61
C PRO A 287 -5.19 6.59 -18.32
N ASP A 288 -4.91 5.76 -19.33
CA ASP A 288 -4.77 4.31 -19.23
C ASP A 288 -3.34 3.83 -18.95
N ALA A 289 -2.38 4.75 -18.79
CA ALA A 289 -1.01 4.44 -18.39
C ALA A 289 -0.88 4.43 -16.87
N ALA A 290 -0.05 3.55 -16.33
CA ALA A 290 0.37 3.61 -14.94
C ALA A 290 1.34 4.76 -14.69
N ALA A 291 1.34 5.27 -13.47
CA ALA A 291 2.42 6.15 -13.02
C ALA A 291 3.72 5.36 -12.88
N THR A 292 4.82 5.95 -13.36
CA THR A 292 6.18 5.45 -13.20
C THR A 292 6.99 6.45 -12.38
N TYR A 293 8.00 5.95 -11.67
CA TYR A 293 8.86 6.74 -10.81
C TYR A 293 10.32 6.52 -11.19
N THR A 294 11.05 7.60 -11.42
CA THR A 294 12.46 7.56 -11.80
C THR A 294 13.28 8.51 -10.94
N GLY A 295 14.46 8.08 -10.54
CA GLY A 295 15.42 8.92 -9.82
C GLY A 295 16.10 9.96 -10.72
N PRO A 296 16.96 10.81 -10.13
CA PRO A 296 17.59 11.93 -10.85
C PRO A 296 18.45 11.52 -12.07
N SER A 297 19.01 10.30 -12.07
CA SER A 297 19.81 9.78 -13.20
C SER A 297 18.95 8.95 -14.18
N GLY A 298 17.63 8.92 -14.02
CA GLY A 298 16.73 8.13 -14.85
C GLY A 298 16.57 6.66 -14.44
N GLU A 299 17.18 6.26 -13.32
CA GLU A 299 17.03 4.92 -12.76
C GLU A 299 15.61 4.71 -12.21
N PRO A 300 15.03 3.51 -12.34
CA PRO A 300 13.72 3.23 -11.75
C PRO A 300 13.74 3.36 -10.24
N LEU A 301 12.67 3.91 -9.66
CA LEU A 301 12.37 3.87 -8.23
C LEU A 301 11.25 2.84 -7.99
N PRO A 302 11.57 1.54 -7.83
CA PRO A 302 10.58 0.51 -7.68
C PRO A 302 9.92 0.55 -6.31
N VAL A 303 8.66 0.13 -6.24
CA VAL A 303 7.97 -0.07 -4.96
C VAL A 303 8.37 -1.41 -4.32
N GLY A 304 8.23 -1.51 -3.01
CA GLY A 304 8.41 -2.76 -2.27
C GLY A 304 7.21 -3.71 -2.42
N PRO A 305 7.36 -4.96 -2.00
CA PRO A 305 6.25 -5.89 -1.91
C PRO A 305 5.24 -5.45 -0.84
N GLY A 306 3.96 -5.74 -1.08
CA GLY A 306 2.86 -5.41 -0.16
C GLY A 306 2.13 -4.13 -0.52
N GLN A 307 1.40 -3.59 0.45
CA GLN A 307 0.60 -2.38 0.28
C GLN A 307 1.49 -1.16 -0.02
N VAL A 308 1.00 -0.29 -0.91
CA VAL A 308 1.62 1.00 -1.23
C VAL A 308 0.64 2.13 -0.90
N TRP A 309 1.14 3.17 -0.26
CA TRP A 309 0.40 4.41 -0.07
C TRP A 309 0.92 5.49 -1.01
N THR A 310 0.02 6.14 -1.75
CA THR A 310 0.35 7.26 -2.63
C THR A 310 -0.39 8.50 -2.18
N VAL A 311 0.34 9.54 -1.80
CA VAL A 311 -0.25 10.83 -1.44
C VAL A 311 -0.19 11.74 -2.66
N LEU A 312 -1.35 12.19 -3.15
CA LEU A 312 -1.46 13.21 -4.19
C LEU A 312 -1.29 14.58 -3.51
N ALA A 313 -0.05 14.97 -3.33
CA ALA A 313 0.34 16.15 -2.57
C ALA A 313 0.27 17.41 -3.44
N PRO A 314 -0.37 18.50 -2.98
CA PRO A 314 -0.41 19.78 -3.67
C PRO A 314 0.96 20.46 -3.77
#